data_00f666e103bab0c76f76ca8b25a12479
#
_entry.id   00f666e103bab0c76f76ca8b25a12479
#
_cell.length_a   1.000
_cell.length_b   1.000
_cell.length_c   1.000
_cell.angle_alpha   90.00
_cell.angle_beta   90.00
_cell.angle_gamma   90.00
#
_symmetry.space_group_name_H-M   'P 1'
#
loop_
_entity.id
_entity.type
_entity.pdbx_description
1 polymer ?
#
loop_
_entity_poly.entity_id
_entity_poly.type
_entity_poly.pdbx_seq_one_letter_code
_entity_poly.pdbx_strand_id
1 'polypeptide(L)'
;MPDPEIWSLNSKRGWPKIAYDKGIWIPCPAPDDGDQTRNERWARDYATVWWEVSGLRHGKKQVRNMEKGLLELQRGIYETQPCHSAVLHMPNVNVVALPVMVATWEAVGDRDSQLRVLVHADEPDAVEAPLVEPFTAARLGTGLKSQYLLRSREGPELTGVVNYAWRVEDMETDVRVFTACPDLGRLQSAMPDIDQLTSTISVEPL
;
A
#
# COMPACT_ATOMS: atom_id res chain seq x y z
N MET A 1 17.09 15.44 2.66
CA MET A 1 16.27 14.40 3.32
C MET A 1 16.09 14.79 4.76
N PRO A 2 14.88 14.88 5.30
CA PRO A 2 14.70 15.01 6.74
C PRO A 2 15.22 13.74 7.42
N ASP A 3 15.73 13.93 8.63
CA ASP A 3 16.40 12.92 9.44
C ASP A 3 15.48 11.69 9.66
N PRO A 4 15.92 10.44 9.36
CA PRO A 4 15.10 9.24 9.51
C PRO A 4 14.63 8.95 10.94
N GLU A 5 15.20 9.60 11.95
CA GLU A 5 14.76 9.47 13.36
C GLU A 5 13.37 10.09 13.63
N ILE A 6 12.84 10.94 12.74
CA ILE A 6 11.52 11.58 12.91
C ILE A 6 10.37 10.62 12.55
N TRP A 7 10.63 9.52 11.89
CA TRP A 7 9.63 8.57 11.37
C TRP A 7 9.51 7.31 12.22
N SER A 8 9.43 7.43 13.54
CA SER A 8 9.05 6.27 14.33
C SER A 8 7.57 5.95 14.02
N LEU A 9 7.32 4.77 13.48
CA LEU A 9 5.98 4.22 13.17
C LEU A 9 5.09 4.00 14.41
N ASN A 10 5.20 4.84 15.42
CA ASN A 10 4.43 4.75 16.65
C ASN A 10 3.40 5.88 16.71
N SER A 11 2.31 5.76 15.92
CA SER A 11 1.09 6.41 16.35
C SER A 11 0.65 5.71 17.64
N LYS A 12 0.92 6.32 18.78
CA LYS A 12 0.44 5.83 20.09
C LYS A 12 -1.08 5.97 20.26
N ARG A 13 -1.79 6.52 19.29
CA ARG A 13 -3.18 6.98 19.42
C ARG A 13 -4.16 6.36 18.44
N GLY A 14 -3.70 5.81 17.32
CA GLY A 14 -4.62 5.25 16.34
C GLY A 14 -4.02 4.19 15.43
N TRP A 15 -4.81 3.17 15.14
CA TRP A 15 -4.47 2.08 14.23
C TRP A 15 -5.32 2.17 12.96
N PRO A 16 -4.73 2.05 11.76
CA PRO A 16 -5.50 2.11 10.52
C PRO A 16 -6.33 0.83 10.34
N LYS A 17 -7.58 1.00 9.99
CA LYS A 17 -8.46 -0.08 9.53
C LYS A 17 -8.83 0.12 8.08
N ILE A 18 -8.81 -0.98 7.34
CA ILE A 18 -9.10 -1.03 5.91
C ILE A 18 -10.27 -1.98 5.70
N ALA A 19 -11.36 -1.47 5.12
CA ALA A 19 -12.43 -2.32 4.64
C ALA A 19 -12.19 -2.60 3.14
N TYR A 20 -12.11 -3.85 2.74
CA TYR A 20 -11.79 -4.24 1.36
C TYR A 20 -12.67 -5.39 0.87
N ASP A 21 -12.87 -5.45 -0.43
CA ASP A 21 -13.51 -6.57 -1.12
C ASP A 21 -12.55 -7.77 -1.17
N LYS A 22 -12.92 -8.86 -0.49
CA LYS A 22 -12.13 -10.10 -0.44
C LYS A 22 -12.03 -10.83 -1.78
N GLY A 23 -12.80 -10.41 -2.80
CA GLY A 23 -12.74 -10.97 -4.15
C GLY A 23 -11.59 -10.43 -4.98
N ILE A 24 -11.03 -9.26 -4.62
CA ILE A 24 -9.96 -8.60 -5.38
C ILE A 24 -8.77 -8.18 -4.52
N TRP A 25 -8.89 -8.26 -3.19
CA TRP A 25 -7.85 -7.86 -2.24
C TRP A 25 -7.42 -9.00 -1.32
N ILE A 26 -6.12 -9.17 -1.16
CA ILE A 26 -5.50 -10.11 -0.21
C ILE A 26 -4.87 -9.30 0.92
N PRO A 27 -5.26 -9.49 2.20
CA PRO A 27 -4.53 -8.87 3.30
C PRO A 27 -3.11 -9.43 3.37
N CYS A 28 -2.12 -8.56 3.47
CA CYS A 28 -0.72 -8.94 3.61
C CYS A 28 -0.29 -8.68 5.05
N PRO A 29 -0.21 -9.73 5.90
CA PRO A 29 0.20 -9.55 7.29
C PRO A 29 1.67 -9.15 7.36
N ALA A 30 2.06 -8.44 8.42
CA ALA A 30 3.47 -8.26 8.71
C ALA A 30 4.15 -9.63 8.91
N PRO A 31 5.38 -9.81 8.42
CA PRO A 31 6.13 -11.04 8.64
C PRO A 31 6.27 -11.31 10.14
N ASP A 32 6.07 -12.55 10.52
CA ASP A 32 6.35 -13.02 11.87
C ASP A 32 7.70 -13.73 11.85
N ASP A 33 8.75 -13.04 12.27
CA ASP A 33 10.11 -13.59 12.29
C ASP A 33 10.26 -14.74 13.29
N GLY A 34 9.35 -14.83 14.26
CA GLY A 34 9.30 -15.92 15.23
C GLY A 34 8.51 -17.15 14.75
N ASP A 35 7.63 -17.01 13.76
CA ASP A 35 6.79 -18.07 13.22
C ASP A 35 6.70 -18.07 11.69
N GLN A 36 7.77 -18.56 11.06
CA GLN A 36 7.81 -18.72 9.61
C GLN A 36 6.64 -19.59 9.09
N THR A 37 6.17 -20.54 9.88
CA THR A 37 5.05 -21.42 9.53
C THR A 37 3.75 -20.64 9.32
N ARG A 38 3.56 -19.55 10.07
CA ARG A 38 2.40 -18.67 9.94
C ARG A 38 2.41 -17.94 8.58
N ASN A 39 3.55 -17.42 8.18
CA ASN A 39 3.70 -16.74 6.89
C ASN A 39 3.47 -17.72 5.72
N GLU A 40 4.07 -18.91 5.79
CA GLU A 40 3.90 -19.96 4.77
C GLU A 40 2.44 -20.43 4.67
N ARG A 41 1.76 -20.58 5.82
CA ARG A 41 0.33 -20.96 5.85
C ARG A 41 -0.52 -19.88 5.17
N TRP A 42 -0.32 -18.60 5.54
CA TRP A 42 -1.03 -17.48 4.91
C TRP A 42 -0.87 -17.51 3.38
N ALA A 43 0.37 -17.59 2.89
CA ALA A 43 0.63 -17.55 1.44
C ALA A 43 0.01 -18.76 0.72
N ARG A 44 0.10 -19.96 1.31
CA ARG A 44 -0.48 -21.19 0.77
C ARG A 44 -2.00 -21.14 0.71
N ASP A 45 -2.64 -20.69 1.79
CA ASP A 45 -4.10 -20.64 1.89
C ASP A 45 -4.66 -19.66 0.84
N TYR A 46 -4.06 -18.46 0.71
CA TYR A 46 -4.48 -17.52 -0.32
C TYR A 46 -4.17 -17.99 -1.74
N ALA A 47 -3.01 -18.58 -2.00
CA ALA A 47 -2.68 -19.15 -3.30
C ALA A 47 -3.68 -20.24 -3.69
N THR A 48 -4.06 -21.11 -2.76
CA THR A 48 -5.02 -22.18 -3.01
C THR A 48 -6.41 -21.60 -3.34
N VAL A 49 -6.93 -20.72 -2.48
CA VAL A 49 -8.27 -20.13 -2.66
C VAL A 49 -8.34 -19.33 -3.97
N TRP A 50 -7.33 -18.52 -4.31
CA TRP A 50 -7.34 -17.73 -5.54
C TRP A 50 -7.37 -18.60 -6.81
N TRP A 51 -6.63 -19.70 -6.83
CA TRP A 51 -6.68 -20.64 -7.94
C TRP A 51 -8.03 -21.38 -8.01
N GLU A 52 -8.60 -21.79 -6.89
CA GLU A 52 -9.91 -22.43 -6.83
C GLU A 52 -11.03 -21.53 -7.34
N VAL A 53 -11.10 -20.27 -6.85
CA VAL A 53 -12.15 -19.32 -7.26
C VAL A 53 -11.98 -18.80 -8.68
N SER A 54 -10.78 -18.88 -9.26
CA SER A 54 -10.53 -18.46 -10.64
C SER A 54 -11.28 -19.31 -11.67
N GLY A 55 -11.68 -20.51 -11.31
CA GLY A 55 -12.28 -21.50 -12.24
C GLY A 55 -11.33 -22.02 -13.33
N LEU A 56 -10.07 -21.61 -13.32
CA LEU A 56 -9.06 -22.03 -14.29
C LEU A 56 -8.47 -23.39 -13.89
N ARG A 57 -8.12 -24.19 -14.90
CA ARG A 57 -7.37 -25.43 -14.66
C ARG A 57 -5.99 -25.08 -14.09
N HIS A 58 -5.68 -25.64 -12.96
CA HIS A 58 -4.39 -25.45 -12.31
C HIS A 58 -3.89 -26.76 -11.69
N GLY A 59 -2.60 -26.81 -11.44
CA GLY A 59 -1.97 -27.92 -10.72
C GLY A 59 -1.13 -27.40 -9.56
N LYS A 60 -0.55 -28.31 -8.80
CA LYS A 60 0.29 -27.99 -7.64
C LYS A 60 1.43 -26.99 -7.94
N LYS A 61 1.93 -26.97 -9.18
CA LYS A 61 3.02 -26.06 -9.59
C LYS A 61 2.56 -24.60 -9.58
N GLN A 62 1.37 -24.31 -10.12
CA GLN A 62 0.83 -22.95 -10.18
C GLN A 62 0.57 -22.41 -8.77
N VAL A 63 -0.07 -23.21 -7.91
CA VAL A 63 -0.31 -22.84 -6.51
C VAL A 63 1.01 -22.54 -5.79
N ARG A 64 2.02 -23.40 -5.93
CA ARG A 64 3.33 -23.22 -5.30
C ARG A 64 4.08 -21.98 -5.82
N ASN A 65 3.98 -21.69 -7.10
CA ASN A 65 4.58 -20.48 -7.67
C ASN A 65 3.93 -19.21 -7.09
N MET A 66 2.62 -19.20 -6.96
CA MET A 66 1.90 -18.09 -6.34
C MET A 66 2.22 -17.96 -4.85
N GLU A 67 2.24 -19.06 -4.08
CA GLU A 67 2.68 -19.10 -2.69
C GLU A 67 4.06 -18.44 -2.52
N LYS A 68 5.03 -18.84 -3.36
CA LYS A 68 6.37 -18.27 -3.34
C LYS A 68 6.36 -16.77 -3.65
N GLY A 69 5.62 -16.34 -4.67
CA GLY A 69 5.50 -14.91 -5.04
C GLY A 69 4.87 -14.07 -3.93
N LEU A 70 3.85 -14.59 -3.23
CA LEU A 70 3.22 -13.89 -2.09
C LEU A 70 4.19 -13.73 -0.92
N LEU A 71 5.01 -14.75 -0.61
CA LEU A 71 6.04 -14.66 0.44
C LEU A 71 7.16 -13.68 0.10
N GLU A 72 7.63 -13.70 -1.15
CA GLU A 72 8.64 -12.74 -1.63
C GLU A 72 8.12 -11.30 -1.57
N LEU A 73 6.87 -11.09 -2.00
CA LEU A 73 6.23 -9.78 -1.98
C LEU A 73 6.00 -9.29 -0.53
N GLN A 74 5.50 -10.15 0.36
CA GLN A 74 5.36 -9.84 1.79
C GLN A 74 6.67 -9.34 2.37
N ARG A 75 7.75 -10.11 2.18
CA ARG A 75 9.08 -9.74 2.68
C ARG A 75 9.54 -8.40 2.10
N GLY A 76 9.48 -8.25 0.78
CA GLY A 76 9.91 -7.02 0.12
C GLY A 76 9.15 -5.77 0.60
N ILE A 77 7.84 -5.87 0.85
CA ILE A 77 7.04 -4.76 1.37
C ILE A 77 7.58 -4.29 2.73
N TYR A 78 7.71 -5.20 3.68
CA TYR A 78 8.04 -4.84 5.06
C TYR A 78 9.54 -4.60 5.30
N GLU A 79 10.43 -5.10 4.42
CA GLU A 79 11.86 -4.79 4.46
C GLU A 79 12.18 -3.41 3.88
N THR A 80 11.40 -2.95 2.89
CA THR A 80 11.75 -1.74 2.12
C THR A 80 10.93 -0.52 2.48
N GLN A 81 9.74 -0.73 3.05
CA GLN A 81 8.79 0.36 3.30
C GLN A 81 8.23 0.30 4.72
N PRO A 82 8.37 1.37 5.52
CA PRO A 82 7.72 1.43 6.82
C PRO A 82 6.20 1.53 6.63
N CYS A 83 5.47 0.47 6.96
CA CYS A 83 4.02 0.45 6.93
C CYS A 83 3.45 -0.38 8.09
N HIS A 84 2.23 -0.04 8.53
CA HIS A 84 1.50 -0.78 9.56
C HIS A 84 0.65 -1.90 8.97
N SER A 85 0.15 -1.69 7.76
CA SER A 85 -0.70 -2.64 7.06
C SER A 85 -0.42 -2.59 5.57
N ALA A 86 -0.57 -3.72 4.91
CA ALA A 86 -0.56 -3.81 3.47
C ALA A 86 -1.70 -4.72 2.98
N VAL A 87 -2.24 -4.39 1.82
CA VAL A 87 -3.17 -5.24 1.07
C VAL A 87 -2.67 -5.37 -0.36
N LEU A 88 -2.92 -6.50 -0.97
CA LEU A 88 -2.46 -6.82 -2.32
C LEU A 88 -3.67 -6.79 -3.26
N HIS A 89 -3.67 -5.89 -4.24
CA HIS A 89 -4.66 -5.88 -5.30
C HIS A 89 -4.39 -6.99 -6.30
N MET A 90 -5.27 -7.97 -6.37
CA MET A 90 -5.14 -9.14 -7.22
C MET A 90 -6.51 -9.64 -7.68
N PRO A 91 -7.15 -8.97 -8.67
CA PRO A 91 -8.50 -9.30 -9.12
C PRO A 91 -8.61 -10.67 -9.81
N ASN A 92 -7.50 -11.25 -10.25
CA ASN A 92 -7.43 -12.61 -10.76
C ASN A 92 -6.00 -13.15 -10.72
N VAL A 93 -5.84 -14.46 -10.91
CA VAL A 93 -4.55 -15.18 -10.81
C VAL A 93 -3.55 -14.90 -11.94
N ASN A 94 -3.96 -14.20 -12.99
CA ASN A 94 -3.11 -13.90 -14.14
C ASN A 94 -2.46 -12.52 -14.06
N VAL A 95 -2.80 -11.73 -13.04
CA VAL A 95 -2.19 -10.40 -12.83
C VAL A 95 -1.19 -10.45 -11.69
N VAL A 96 -0.15 -9.65 -11.82
CA VAL A 96 0.81 -9.45 -10.72
C VAL A 96 0.12 -8.72 -9.57
N ALA A 97 0.28 -9.25 -8.36
CA ALA A 97 -0.25 -8.61 -7.17
C ALA A 97 0.40 -7.23 -6.97
N LEU A 98 -0.44 -6.21 -6.80
CA LEU A 98 0.00 -4.84 -6.58
C LEU A 98 -0.18 -4.47 -5.11
N PRO A 99 0.90 -4.18 -4.36
CA PRO A 99 0.79 -3.81 -2.96
C PRO A 99 0.25 -2.38 -2.79
N VAL A 100 -0.66 -2.22 -1.84
CA VAL A 100 -1.10 -0.92 -1.32
C VAL A 100 -0.81 -0.92 0.17
N MET A 101 0.03 0.01 0.60
CA MET A 101 0.56 0.08 1.95
C MET A 101 -0.08 1.23 2.71
N VAL A 102 -0.33 1.05 4.00
CA VAL A 102 -0.88 2.06 4.90
C VAL A 102 0.06 2.25 6.07
N ALA A 103 0.40 3.49 6.31
CA ALA A 103 1.23 3.89 7.45
C ALA A 103 0.57 5.05 8.20
N THR A 104 0.82 5.11 9.52
CA THR A 104 0.35 6.19 10.38
C THR A 104 1.49 6.70 11.22
N TRP A 105 1.48 7.99 11.51
CA TRP A 105 2.44 8.68 12.36
C TRP A 105 1.75 9.63 13.30
N GLU A 106 2.44 10.05 14.34
CA GLU A 106 2.02 11.18 15.15
C GLU A 106 1.99 12.45 14.30
N ALA A 107 0.89 13.21 14.37
CA ALA A 107 0.77 14.46 13.64
C ALA A 107 1.73 15.51 14.21
N VAL A 108 2.56 16.08 13.35
CA VAL A 108 3.52 17.11 13.74
C VAL A 108 3.40 18.32 12.81
N GLY A 109 3.65 19.50 13.35
CA GLY A 109 3.70 20.73 12.60
C GLY A 109 2.37 21.13 11.92
N ASP A 110 2.49 22.00 10.91
CA ASP A 110 1.36 22.47 10.13
C ASP A 110 0.77 21.37 9.26
N ARG A 111 -0.56 21.25 9.25
CA ARG A 111 -1.30 20.21 8.54
C ARG A 111 -1.00 20.21 7.04
N ASP A 112 -1.15 21.35 6.39
CA ASP A 112 -1.07 21.42 4.93
C ASP A 112 0.36 21.17 4.44
N SER A 113 1.34 21.69 5.15
CA SER A 113 2.75 21.43 4.90
C SER A 113 3.09 19.94 5.07
N GLN A 114 2.59 19.33 6.14
CA GLN A 114 2.85 17.92 6.41
C GLN A 114 2.18 16.99 5.39
N LEU A 115 0.93 17.26 5.01
CA LEU A 115 0.26 16.47 3.97
C LEU A 115 1.00 16.54 2.63
N ARG A 116 1.53 17.70 2.25
CA ARG A 116 2.36 17.83 1.04
C ARG A 116 3.63 16.98 1.11
N VAL A 117 4.29 16.93 2.28
CA VAL A 117 5.45 16.05 2.51
C VAL A 117 5.07 14.57 2.37
N LEU A 118 3.97 14.17 3.01
CA LEU A 118 3.51 12.77 3.00
C LEU A 118 3.12 12.27 1.60
N VAL A 119 2.53 13.13 0.77
CA VAL A 119 2.21 12.76 -0.61
C VAL A 119 3.37 13.00 -1.58
N HIS A 120 4.54 13.42 -1.09
CA HIS A 120 5.69 13.75 -1.95
C HIS A 120 5.34 14.77 -3.03
N ALA A 121 4.64 15.86 -2.64
CA ALA A 121 4.17 16.88 -3.57
C ALA A 121 5.28 17.58 -4.36
N ASP A 122 6.49 17.60 -3.82
CA ASP A 122 7.66 18.24 -4.39
C ASP A 122 8.80 17.21 -4.59
N GLU A 123 8.47 15.98 -5.05
CA GLU A 123 9.43 14.89 -5.26
C GLU A 123 10.50 15.27 -6.29
N PRO A 124 11.77 15.42 -5.89
CA PRO A 124 12.83 15.94 -6.77
C PRO A 124 13.26 14.94 -7.85
N ASP A 125 13.08 13.63 -7.61
CA ASP A 125 13.44 12.56 -8.53
C ASP A 125 12.28 12.21 -9.50
N ALA A 126 11.14 12.91 -9.42
CA ALA A 126 10.04 12.74 -10.35
C ALA A 126 10.41 13.22 -11.77
N VAL A 127 9.95 12.46 -12.78
CA VAL A 127 10.20 12.82 -14.19
C VAL A 127 9.54 14.14 -14.56
N GLU A 128 8.36 14.38 -14.01
CA GLU A 128 7.60 15.64 -14.12
C GLU A 128 7.06 15.96 -12.72
N ALA A 129 6.72 17.24 -12.49
CA ALA A 129 6.16 17.65 -11.22
C ALA A 129 4.94 16.78 -10.83
N PRO A 130 4.87 16.27 -9.57
CA PRO A 130 3.75 15.47 -9.13
C PRO A 130 2.41 16.17 -9.35
N LEU A 131 1.44 15.45 -9.90
CA LEU A 131 0.05 15.89 -9.93
C LEU A 131 -0.52 15.74 -8.52
N VAL A 132 -0.82 16.87 -7.87
CA VAL A 132 -1.37 16.90 -6.50
C VAL A 132 -2.80 17.43 -6.55
N GLU A 133 -3.73 16.68 -5.98
CA GLU A 133 -5.15 17.03 -5.95
C GLU A 133 -5.78 16.71 -4.59
N PRO A 134 -6.86 17.40 -4.20
CA PRO A 134 -7.66 17.02 -3.05
C PRO A 134 -8.28 15.63 -3.25
N PHE A 135 -8.30 14.82 -2.18
CA PHE A 135 -8.98 13.53 -2.16
C PHE A 135 -9.78 13.36 -0.88
N THR A 136 -11.06 13.01 -1.00
CA THR A 136 -11.96 12.87 0.15
C THR A 136 -12.26 11.41 0.45
N ALA A 137 -11.93 10.99 1.67
CA ALA A 137 -12.30 9.69 2.22
C ALA A 137 -13.46 9.87 3.22
N ALA A 138 -14.41 8.93 3.22
CA ALA A 138 -15.65 9.07 3.99
C ALA A 138 -15.43 9.25 5.50
N ARG A 139 -14.34 8.67 6.07
CA ARG A 139 -14.04 8.71 7.51
C ARG A 139 -12.85 9.58 7.87
N LEU A 140 -11.98 9.92 6.92
CA LEU A 140 -10.79 10.73 7.15
C LEU A 140 -10.98 12.19 6.69
N GLY A 141 -12.08 12.49 6.01
CA GLY A 141 -12.33 13.81 5.44
C GLY A 141 -11.50 14.09 4.19
N THR A 142 -11.22 15.37 3.93
CA THR A 142 -10.43 15.79 2.77
C THR A 142 -8.95 15.82 3.10
N GLY A 143 -8.18 15.09 2.32
CA GLY A 143 -6.73 15.05 2.32
C GLY A 143 -6.15 15.39 0.96
N LEU A 144 -4.97 14.89 0.66
CA LEU A 144 -4.29 15.06 -0.62
C LEU A 144 -4.03 13.70 -1.27
N LYS A 145 -4.06 13.69 -2.60
CA LYS A 145 -3.56 12.60 -3.45
C LYS A 145 -2.46 13.14 -4.34
N SER A 146 -1.40 12.38 -4.55
CA SER A 146 -0.40 12.69 -5.58
C SER A 146 -0.18 11.52 -6.52
N GLN A 147 0.19 11.83 -7.76
CA GLN A 147 0.59 10.86 -8.76
C GLN A 147 1.81 11.38 -9.50
N TYR A 148 2.82 10.53 -9.67
CA TYR A 148 4.02 10.89 -10.42
C TYR A 148 4.77 9.67 -10.94
N LEU A 149 5.76 9.89 -11.79
CA LEU A 149 6.63 8.88 -12.34
C LEU A 149 8.04 9.06 -11.78
N LEU A 150 8.62 7.99 -11.28
CA LEU A 150 10.04 7.92 -10.93
C LEU A 150 10.81 7.21 -12.04
N ARG A 151 12.00 7.68 -12.34
CA ARG A 151 12.94 6.98 -13.19
C ARG A 151 13.77 6.02 -12.35
N SER A 152 13.93 4.78 -12.82
CA SER A 152 14.88 3.86 -12.22
C SER A 152 16.29 4.45 -12.25
N ARG A 153 17.04 4.29 -11.15
CA ARG A 153 18.46 4.69 -11.11
C ARG A 153 19.35 3.75 -11.95
N GLU A 154 18.86 2.56 -12.24
CA GLU A 154 19.62 1.51 -12.93
C GLU A 154 19.28 1.38 -14.42
N GLY A 155 18.30 2.14 -14.91
CA GLY A 155 17.87 2.04 -16.31
C GLY A 155 16.79 3.03 -16.76
N PRO A 156 16.27 2.87 -17.96
CA PRO A 156 15.25 3.75 -18.53
C PRO A 156 13.84 3.49 -17.98
N GLU A 157 13.68 2.51 -17.12
CA GLU A 157 12.38 2.06 -16.63
C GLU A 157 11.73 3.14 -15.75
N LEU A 158 10.42 3.26 -15.90
CA LEU A 158 9.60 4.18 -15.12
C LEU A 158 8.76 3.39 -14.12
N THR A 159 8.61 3.95 -12.93
CA THR A 159 7.72 3.44 -11.90
C THR A 159 6.65 4.49 -11.61
N GLY A 160 5.39 4.12 -11.78
CA GLY A 160 4.28 4.97 -11.36
C GLY A 160 4.11 4.88 -9.84
N VAL A 161 3.94 6.04 -9.20
CA VAL A 161 3.75 6.17 -7.76
C VAL A 161 2.46 6.91 -7.50
N VAL A 162 1.69 6.44 -6.52
CA VAL A 162 0.48 7.11 -6.03
C VAL A 162 0.53 7.17 -4.52
N ASN A 163 0.28 8.35 -3.98
CA ASN A 163 0.16 8.56 -2.53
C ASN A 163 -1.15 9.26 -2.20
N TYR A 164 -1.65 8.99 -1.01
CA TYR A 164 -2.76 9.70 -0.38
C TYR A 164 -2.35 10.02 1.05
N ALA A 165 -2.75 11.18 1.58
CA ALA A 165 -2.47 11.53 2.95
C ALA A 165 -3.62 12.32 3.59
N TRP A 166 -3.84 12.07 4.88
CA TRP A 166 -4.80 12.77 5.74
C TRP A 166 -4.20 13.03 7.11
N ARG A 167 -4.73 14.06 7.75
CA ARG A 167 -4.58 14.26 9.19
C ARG A 167 -5.91 14.02 9.88
N VAL A 168 -5.91 13.14 10.87
CA VAL A 168 -7.02 12.89 11.78
C VAL A 168 -6.77 13.72 13.03
N GLU A 169 -7.36 14.93 13.06
CA GLU A 169 -7.08 15.93 14.09
C GLU A 169 -7.39 15.42 15.50
N ASP A 170 -8.55 14.79 15.70
CA ASP A 170 -9.00 14.28 17.00
C ASP A 170 -8.05 13.21 17.59
N MET A 171 -7.25 12.57 16.75
CA MET A 171 -6.30 11.53 17.13
C MET A 171 -4.85 11.98 17.00
N GLU A 172 -4.61 13.23 16.60
CA GLU A 172 -3.26 13.74 16.34
C GLU A 172 -2.44 12.76 15.47
N THR A 173 -3.07 12.21 14.43
CA THR A 173 -2.50 11.13 13.61
C THR A 173 -2.51 11.50 12.13
N ASP A 174 -1.36 11.42 11.49
CA ASP A 174 -1.22 11.49 10.05
C ASP A 174 -1.30 10.09 9.45
N VAL A 175 -2.04 9.95 8.35
CA VAL A 175 -2.25 8.68 7.62
C VAL A 175 -1.69 8.85 6.22
N ARG A 176 -0.93 7.89 5.75
CA ARG A 176 -0.51 7.79 4.35
C ARG A 176 -0.90 6.43 3.78
N VAL A 177 -1.44 6.45 2.56
CA VAL A 177 -1.63 5.27 1.71
C VAL A 177 -0.75 5.43 0.49
N PHE A 178 -0.05 4.38 0.10
CA PHE A 178 0.86 4.50 -1.02
C PHE A 178 1.03 3.18 -1.77
N THR A 179 1.30 3.31 -3.06
CA THR A 179 1.61 2.20 -3.95
C THR A 179 2.60 2.65 -5.02
N ALA A 180 3.38 1.72 -5.53
CA ALA A 180 4.27 1.94 -6.66
C ALA A 180 4.26 0.72 -7.58
N CYS A 181 4.29 0.95 -8.89
CA CYS A 181 4.26 -0.12 -9.88
C CYS A 181 5.09 0.24 -11.12
N PRO A 182 6.02 -0.61 -11.54
CA PRO A 182 6.76 -0.43 -12.79
C PRO A 182 5.89 -0.70 -14.02
N ASP A 183 4.83 -1.49 -13.91
CA ASP A 183 3.83 -1.68 -14.94
C ASP A 183 2.76 -0.58 -14.83
N LEU A 184 2.92 0.49 -15.64
CA LEU A 184 2.02 1.63 -15.63
C LEU A 184 0.59 1.27 -16.08
N GLY A 185 0.46 0.32 -17.01
CA GLY A 185 -0.85 -0.17 -17.45
C GLY A 185 -1.58 -0.92 -16.32
N ARG A 186 -0.83 -1.71 -15.56
CA ARG A 186 -1.33 -2.40 -14.36
C ARG A 186 -1.76 -1.42 -13.28
N LEU A 187 -0.93 -0.39 -13.02
CA LEU A 187 -1.28 0.66 -12.06
C LEU A 187 -2.56 1.38 -12.49
N GLN A 188 -2.60 1.85 -13.73
CA GLN A 188 -3.76 2.56 -14.29
C GLN A 188 -5.05 1.74 -14.19
N SER A 189 -5.00 0.45 -14.50
CA SER A 189 -6.16 -0.44 -14.41
C SER A 189 -6.64 -0.67 -12.96
N ALA A 190 -5.74 -0.54 -11.98
CA ALA A 190 -6.06 -0.71 -10.57
C ALA A 190 -6.55 0.57 -9.88
N MET A 191 -6.35 1.74 -10.49
CA MET A 191 -6.65 3.03 -9.85
C MET A 191 -8.08 3.14 -9.30
N PRO A 192 -9.15 2.73 -10.01
CA PRO A 192 -10.51 2.81 -9.48
C PRO A 192 -10.67 1.99 -8.18
N ASP A 193 -10.08 0.79 -8.13
CA ASP A 193 -10.15 -0.09 -6.98
C ASP A 193 -9.30 0.45 -5.81
N ILE A 194 -8.14 1.07 -6.12
CA ILE A 194 -7.29 1.72 -5.12
C ILE A 194 -8.00 2.95 -4.53
N ASP A 195 -8.60 3.81 -5.35
CA ASP A 195 -9.38 4.96 -4.89
C ASP A 195 -10.56 4.52 -4.01
N GLN A 196 -11.27 3.46 -4.41
CA GLN A 196 -12.35 2.88 -3.63
C GLN A 196 -11.85 2.34 -2.29
N LEU A 197 -10.78 1.51 -2.27
CA LEU A 197 -10.16 1.00 -1.05
C LEU A 197 -9.78 2.14 -0.11
N THR A 198 -9.07 3.13 -0.65
CA THR A 198 -8.55 4.26 0.11
C THR A 198 -9.67 5.08 0.75
N SER A 199 -10.82 5.20 0.08
CA SER A 199 -12.01 5.87 0.63
C SER A 199 -12.62 5.16 1.85
N THR A 200 -12.31 3.87 2.06
CA THR A 200 -12.85 3.07 3.19
C THR A 200 -11.98 3.11 4.44
N ILE A 201 -10.79 3.69 4.35
CA ILE A 201 -9.84 3.70 5.46
C ILE A 201 -10.39 4.53 6.62
N SER A 202 -10.18 4.02 7.81
CA SER A 202 -10.45 4.71 9.07
C SER A 202 -9.29 4.51 10.03
N VAL A 203 -9.22 5.37 11.04
CA VAL A 203 -8.31 5.21 12.18
C VAL A 203 -9.14 4.94 13.41
N GLU A 204 -8.77 3.93 14.19
CA GLU A 204 -9.40 3.62 15.46
C GLU A 204 -8.41 3.82 16.61
N PRO A 205 -8.88 4.26 17.78
CA PRO A 205 -8.04 4.35 18.98
C PRO A 205 -7.39 2.99 19.31
N LEU A 206 -6.15 3.03 19.81
CA LEU A 206 -5.44 1.86 20.34
C LEU A 206 -6.02 1.41 21.67
#